data_3e1d013b9ce2f4c955b5c8c2703c409e
#
_entry.id   3e1d013b9ce2f4c955b5c8c2703c409e
#
_cell.length_a   1.000
_cell.length_b   1.000
_cell.length_c   1.000
_cell.angle_alpha   90.00
_cell.angle_beta   90.00
_cell.angle_gamma   90.00
#
_symmetry.space_group_name_H-M   'P 1'
#
loop_
_entity.id
_entity.type
_entity.pdbx_description
1 polymer ?
#
loop_
_entity_poly.entity_id
_entity_poly.type
_entity_poly.pdbx_seq_one_letter_code
_entity_poly.pdbx_strand_id
1 'polypeptide(L)'
;GLLRKSDFQFKPRGQSGLWLSDMFPNIAEMADQMTVIRSMTTDSANHTPALFFANSGFEFNGFPSVGSWVSYGLGCETESLPAFVVLSDGRGGPNGGASNWTSGFLPSQHQGVELRSGKTPVRDLFPAIEQPKGSDAAARDFLQKLNARHADRSGADAMLSARMRSYELAARMQLSVPEV
;
A
#
# COMPACT_ATOMS: atom_id res chain seq x y z
N GLY A 1 -4.61 -28.07 30.05
CA GLY A 1 -5.50 -28.37 28.93
C GLY A 1 -4.78 -29.24 27.91
N LEU A 2 -5.50 -30.03 27.14
CA LEU A 2 -4.94 -30.86 26.08
C LEU A 2 -4.67 -29.97 24.85
N LEU A 3 -3.49 -30.11 24.25
CA LEU A 3 -3.16 -29.45 22.96
C LEU A 3 -3.88 -30.21 21.84
N ARG A 4 -4.60 -29.48 21.00
CA ARG A 4 -5.21 -30.04 19.79
C ARG A 4 -4.10 -30.32 18.76
N LYS A 5 -4.11 -31.53 18.19
CA LYS A 5 -3.26 -31.87 17.06
C LYS A 5 -3.67 -31.05 15.84
N SER A 6 -2.69 -30.66 15.00
CA SER A 6 -2.99 -30.02 13.71
C SER A 6 -3.77 -30.96 12.79
N ASP A 7 -4.76 -30.42 12.08
CA ASP A 7 -5.51 -31.12 11.05
C ASP A 7 -4.68 -31.25 9.74
N PHE A 8 -3.60 -30.49 9.62
CA PHE A 8 -2.70 -30.47 8.48
C PHE A 8 -1.42 -31.25 8.76
N GLN A 9 -0.87 -31.86 7.73
CA GLN A 9 0.40 -32.58 7.82
C GLN A 9 1.57 -31.65 7.54
N PHE A 10 2.64 -31.84 8.28
CA PHE A 10 3.91 -31.16 8.07
C PHE A 10 4.93 -32.16 7.52
N LYS A 11 5.70 -31.77 6.53
CA LYS A 11 6.79 -32.57 5.99
C LYS A 11 7.92 -31.69 5.44
N PRO A 12 9.15 -32.21 5.37
CA PRO A 12 10.25 -31.48 4.76
C PRO A 12 9.99 -31.24 3.27
N ARG A 13 10.35 -30.05 2.80
CA ARG A 13 10.17 -29.60 1.42
C ARG A 13 11.50 -29.09 0.85
N GLY A 14 11.65 -29.24 -0.47
CA GLY A 14 12.85 -28.82 -1.18
C GLY A 14 14.12 -29.54 -0.75
N GLN A 15 15.26 -29.08 -1.21
CA GLN A 15 16.58 -29.54 -0.80
C GLN A 15 16.98 -29.00 0.59
N SER A 16 16.43 -27.82 0.95
CA SER A 16 16.63 -27.20 2.27
C SER A 16 16.02 -28.02 3.41
N GLY A 17 15.09 -28.92 3.11
CA GLY A 17 14.38 -29.70 4.11
C GLY A 17 13.49 -28.86 5.02
N LEU A 18 13.08 -27.66 4.60
CA LEU A 18 12.21 -26.77 5.37
C LEU A 18 10.86 -27.43 5.65
N TRP A 19 10.50 -27.55 6.93
CA TRP A 19 9.22 -28.14 7.35
C TRP A 19 8.08 -27.17 7.07
N LEU A 20 7.19 -27.54 6.14
CA LEU A 20 6.02 -26.75 5.76
C LEU A 20 4.76 -27.59 5.81
N SER A 21 3.66 -26.93 6.14
CA SER A 21 2.32 -27.53 6.15
C SER A 21 1.81 -27.75 4.72
N ASP A 22 1.02 -28.81 4.53
CA ASP A 22 0.29 -29.07 3.28
C ASP A 22 -0.86 -28.08 3.02
N MET A 23 -1.17 -27.23 3.99
CA MET A 23 -2.06 -26.08 3.83
C MET A 23 -1.53 -25.05 2.81
N PHE A 24 -0.21 -24.99 2.60
CA PHE A 24 0.45 -24.02 1.73
C PHE A 24 1.21 -24.70 0.58
N PRO A 25 0.51 -25.36 -0.37
CA PRO A 25 1.20 -26.17 -1.40
C PRO A 25 2.11 -25.30 -2.30
N ASN A 26 1.64 -24.13 -2.74
CA ASN A 26 2.41 -23.24 -3.62
C ASN A 26 3.64 -22.64 -2.91
N ILE A 27 3.50 -22.28 -1.63
CA ILE A 27 4.65 -21.82 -0.82
C ILE A 27 5.65 -22.95 -0.61
N ALA A 28 5.16 -24.19 -0.47
CA ALA A 28 6.03 -25.37 -0.29
C ALA A 28 6.91 -25.67 -1.51
N GLU A 29 6.49 -25.29 -2.72
CA GLU A 29 7.29 -25.39 -3.94
C GLU A 29 8.46 -24.39 -3.95
N MET A 30 8.32 -23.27 -3.22
CA MET A 30 9.33 -22.23 -3.10
C MET A 30 10.29 -22.42 -1.93
N ALA A 31 10.24 -23.56 -1.25
CA ALA A 31 10.95 -23.79 0.02
C ALA A 31 12.46 -23.46 -0.04
N ASP A 32 13.12 -23.78 -1.16
CA ASP A 32 14.55 -23.54 -1.36
C ASP A 32 14.91 -22.07 -1.64
N GLN A 33 13.91 -21.25 -1.94
CA GLN A 33 14.07 -19.82 -2.20
C GLN A 33 13.68 -18.96 -0.98
N MET A 34 13.31 -19.61 0.14
CA MET A 34 12.78 -18.93 1.33
C MET A 34 13.79 -18.98 2.48
N THR A 35 13.88 -17.85 3.19
CA THR A 35 14.52 -17.77 4.50
C THR A 35 13.45 -17.64 5.57
N VAL A 36 13.45 -18.54 6.56
CA VAL A 36 12.50 -18.52 7.67
C VAL A 36 13.20 -18.11 8.95
N ILE A 37 12.85 -16.96 9.49
CA ILE A 37 13.38 -16.45 10.75
C ILE A 37 12.44 -16.92 11.88
N ARG A 38 12.85 -17.94 12.62
CA ARG A 38 12.03 -18.56 13.68
C ARG A 38 12.11 -17.85 15.04
N SER A 39 13.07 -16.95 15.17
CA SER A 39 13.33 -16.23 16.43
C SER A 39 12.73 -14.83 16.48
N MET A 40 11.82 -14.50 15.55
CA MET A 40 11.11 -13.22 15.57
C MET A 40 10.23 -13.12 16.81
N THR A 41 10.37 -12.02 17.52
CA THR A 41 9.54 -11.66 18.69
C THR A 41 8.93 -10.29 18.50
N THR A 42 7.88 -9.99 19.25
CA THR A 42 7.24 -8.67 19.29
C THR A 42 6.90 -8.33 20.73
N ASP A 43 6.95 -7.06 21.08
CA ASP A 43 6.65 -6.58 22.43
C ASP A 43 5.14 -6.37 22.64
N SER A 44 4.36 -6.31 21.56
CA SER A 44 2.92 -6.08 21.61
C SER A 44 2.11 -7.35 21.35
N ALA A 45 1.24 -7.69 22.31
CA ALA A 45 0.21 -8.72 22.14
C ALA A 45 -1.12 -8.16 21.57
N ASN A 46 -1.29 -6.84 21.51
CA ASN A 46 -2.47 -6.20 20.97
C ASN A 46 -2.35 -6.07 19.43
N HIS A 47 -3.43 -6.42 18.72
CA HIS A 47 -3.43 -6.49 17.25
C HIS A 47 -3.03 -5.18 16.57
N THR A 48 -3.57 -4.03 16.99
CA THR A 48 -3.30 -2.74 16.32
C THR A 48 -1.84 -2.31 16.48
N PRO A 49 -1.27 -2.21 17.70
CA PRO A 49 0.15 -1.89 17.86
C PRO A 49 1.07 -2.92 17.22
N ALA A 50 0.74 -4.22 17.31
CA ALA A 50 1.53 -5.28 16.69
C ALA A 50 1.58 -5.17 15.16
N LEU A 51 0.47 -4.78 14.52
CA LEU A 51 0.43 -4.53 13.08
C LEU A 51 1.23 -3.29 12.69
N PHE A 52 1.16 -2.20 13.47
CA PHE A 52 2.01 -1.04 13.25
C PHE A 52 3.48 -1.40 13.39
N PHE A 53 3.83 -2.18 14.44
CA PHE A 53 5.19 -2.64 14.65
C PHE A 53 5.70 -3.49 13.47
N ALA A 54 4.89 -4.44 12.99
CA ALA A 54 5.24 -5.29 11.84
C ALA A 54 5.44 -4.49 10.54
N ASN A 55 4.69 -3.39 10.35
CA ASN A 55 4.75 -2.59 9.13
C ASN A 55 5.74 -1.43 9.17
N SER A 56 6.06 -0.90 10.34
CA SER A 56 6.89 0.31 10.49
C SER A 56 8.06 0.19 11.46
N GLY A 57 8.08 -0.85 12.31
CA GLY A 57 9.04 -0.99 13.41
C GLY A 57 8.64 -0.21 14.67
N PHE A 58 7.45 0.39 14.74
CA PHE A 58 6.96 1.15 15.88
C PHE A 58 5.54 0.73 16.25
N GLU A 59 5.20 0.68 17.54
CA GLU A 59 3.88 0.24 18.02
C GLU A 59 2.76 1.29 17.84
N PHE A 60 3.07 2.48 17.39
CA PHE A 60 2.13 3.58 17.18
C PHE A 60 2.23 4.14 15.76
N ASN A 61 1.14 4.76 15.29
CA ASN A 61 1.07 5.34 13.96
C ASN A 61 1.93 6.61 13.83
N GLY A 62 2.09 7.09 12.59
CA GLY A 62 2.85 8.30 12.28
C GLY A 62 4.23 8.03 11.68
N PHE A 63 4.67 6.78 11.69
CA PHE A 63 5.91 6.35 11.03
C PHE A 63 5.62 5.75 9.65
N PRO A 64 6.55 5.93 8.69
CA PRO A 64 6.39 5.34 7.38
C PRO A 64 6.39 3.81 7.44
N SER A 65 5.46 3.21 6.72
CA SER A 65 5.47 1.76 6.52
C SER A 65 6.62 1.31 5.62
N VAL A 66 6.98 0.03 5.68
CA VAL A 66 8.04 -0.55 4.83
C VAL A 66 7.79 -0.28 3.34
N GLY A 67 6.54 -0.38 2.86
CA GLY A 67 6.20 -0.07 1.49
C GLY A 67 6.42 1.40 1.11
N SER A 68 6.17 2.32 2.04
CA SER A 68 6.47 3.75 1.86
C SER A 68 7.98 4.02 1.77
N TRP A 69 8.80 3.34 2.58
CA TRP A 69 10.25 3.41 2.50
C TRP A 69 10.78 2.85 1.19
N VAL A 70 10.25 1.71 0.72
CA VAL A 70 10.62 1.12 -0.58
C VAL A 70 10.27 2.07 -1.71
N SER A 71 9.06 2.62 -1.72
CA SER A 71 8.64 3.63 -2.70
C SER A 71 9.51 4.88 -2.68
N TYR A 72 9.91 5.35 -1.48
CA TYR A 72 10.78 6.52 -1.34
C TYR A 72 12.20 6.27 -1.85
N GLY A 73 12.77 5.10 -1.53
CA GLY A 73 14.17 4.78 -1.87
C GLY A 73 14.38 4.29 -3.29
N LEU A 74 13.43 3.52 -3.85
CA LEU A 74 13.55 2.89 -5.16
C LEU A 74 12.70 3.55 -6.24
N GLY A 75 11.72 4.38 -5.84
CA GLY A 75 10.81 5.03 -6.79
C GLY A 75 9.72 4.09 -7.32
N CYS A 76 9.28 4.37 -8.54
CA CYS A 76 8.25 3.60 -9.25
C CYS A 76 8.67 3.42 -10.70
N GLU A 77 8.40 2.24 -11.24
CA GLU A 77 8.68 1.92 -12.65
C GLU A 77 7.60 2.48 -13.60
N THR A 78 6.48 2.94 -13.06
CA THR A 78 5.36 3.52 -13.83
C THR A 78 4.99 4.90 -13.30
N GLU A 79 4.58 5.78 -14.21
CA GLU A 79 4.09 7.13 -13.87
C GLU A 79 2.58 7.19 -13.71
N SER A 80 1.85 6.14 -14.10
CA SER A 80 0.38 6.11 -14.15
C SER A 80 -0.26 5.31 -13.03
N LEU A 81 0.53 4.55 -12.26
CA LEU A 81 0.07 3.74 -11.14
C LEU A 81 0.82 4.11 -9.86
N PRO A 82 0.23 3.90 -8.68
CA PRO A 82 0.92 4.14 -7.43
C PRO A 82 2.07 3.15 -7.25
N ALA A 83 3.20 3.63 -6.72
CA ALA A 83 4.37 2.80 -6.42
C ALA A 83 4.12 1.78 -5.30
N PHE A 84 3.17 2.08 -4.42
CA PHE A 84 2.81 1.23 -3.29
C PHE A 84 1.31 0.92 -3.34
N VAL A 85 0.99 -0.31 -3.70
CA VAL A 85 -0.38 -0.84 -3.77
C VAL A 85 -0.64 -1.77 -2.59
N VAL A 86 -1.80 -1.63 -1.98
CA VAL A 86 -2.28 -2.46 -0.88
C VAL A 86 -3.50 -3.24 -1.34
N LEU A 87 -3.46 -4.56 -1.21
CA LEU A 87 -4.59 -5.45 -1.47
C LEU A 87 -5.14 -5.92 -0.13
N SER A 88 -6.26 -5.35 0.29
CA SER A 88 -6.90 -5.74 1.55
C SER A 88 -7.86 -6.92 1.36
N ASP A 89 -8.06 -7.71 2.44
CA ASP A 89 -9.03 -8.80 2.45
C ASP A 89 -10.45 -8.23 2.25
N GLY A 90 -11.22 -8.83 1.35
CA GLY A 90 -12.60 -8.43 1.06
C GLY A 90 -13.57 -8.58 2.25
N ARG A 91 -13.19 -9.30 3.31
CA ARG A 91 -13.96 -9.47 4.55
C ARG A 91 -13.78 -8.34 5.56
N GLY A 92 -12.87 -7.43 5.31
CA GLY A 92 -12.57 -6.28 6.15
C GLY A 92 -11.07 -5.96 6.18
N GLY A 93 -10.75 -4.70 6.42
CA GLY A 93 -9.37 -4.25 6.56
C GLY A 93 -8.73 -4.68 7.89
N PRO A 94 -7.40 -4.61 8.01
CA PRO A 94 -6.69 -4.93 9.24
C PRO A 94 -7.02 -3.95 10.36
N ASN A 95 -6.80 -4.36 11.61
CA ASN A 95 -6.86 -3.45 12.75
C ASN A 95 -5.89 -2.27 12.53
N GLY A 96 -6.35 -1.05 12.83
CA GLY A 96 -5.58 0.17 12.53
C GLY A 96 -5.79 0.72 11.12
N GLY A 97 -6.45 -0.01 10.23
CA GLY A 97 -6.85 0.45 8.89
C GLY A 97 -5.70 1.03 8.09
N ALA A 98 -5.94 2.15 7.41
CA ALA A 98 -4.98 2.81 6.53
C ALA A 98 -3.68 3.28 7.21
N SER A 99 -3.63 3.36 8.54
CA SER A 99 -2.40 3.69 9.26
C SER A 99 -1.30 2.63 9.07
N ASN A 100 -1.66 1.39 8.68
CA ASN A 100 -0.70 0.33 8.41
C ASN A 100 0.14 0.54 7.13
N TRP A 101 -0.33 1.39 6.22
CA TRP A 101 0.38 1.70 4.97
C TRP A 101 0.55 3.21 4.76
N THR A 102 0.70 3.91 5.89
CA THR A 102 0.93 5.35 5.88
C THR A 102 2.33 5.71 5.41
N SER A 103 2.44 6.86 4.75
CA SER A 103 3.74 7.49 4.45
C SER A 103 4.38 8.12 5.69
N GLY A 104 3.63 8.29 6.79
CA GLY A 104 4.12 8.92 8.01
C GLY A 104 4.67 10.34 7.73
N PHE A 105 5.93 10.57 8.08
CA PHE A 105 6.63 11.83 7.82
C PHE A 105 7.24 11.94 6.42
N LEU A 106 7.21 10.86 5.61
CA LEU A 106 7.60 10.93 4.20
C LEU A 106 6.55 11.67 3.36
N PRO A 107 6.91 12.19 2.18
CA PRO A 107 5.96 12.85 1.30
C PRO A 107 4.76 11.95 0.96
N SER A 108 3.58 12.53 0.88
CA SER A 108 2.30 11.81 0.68
C SER A 108 2.22 10.96 -0.59
N GLN A 109 3.05 11.26 -1.59
CA GLN A 109 3.14 10.46 -2.82
C GLN A 109 3.61 9.02 -2.59
N HIS A 110 4.21 8.73 -1.43
CA HIS A 110 4.68 7.39 -1.03
C HIS A 110 3.66 6.66 -0.14
N GLN A 111 2.48 7.25 0.06
CA GLN A 111 1.36 6.63 0.76
C GLN A 111 0.86 5.40 -0.01
N GLY A 112 0.59 4.30 0.71
CA GLY A 112 -0.04 3.13 0.10
C GLY A 112 -1.45 3.42 -0.39
N VAL A 113 -1.76 2.95 -1.59
CA VAL A 113 -3.09 3.06 -2.21
C VAL A 113 -3.79 1.72 -2.16
N GLU A 114 -4.91 1.67 -1.45
CA GLU A 114 -5.71 0.45 -1.32
C GLU A 114 -6.51 0.19 -2.60
N LEU A 115 -6.29 -0.98 -3.19
CA LEU A 115 -7.15 -1.52 -4.23
C LEU A 115 -8.09 -2.58 -3.64
N ARG A 116 -9.35 -2.54 -4.04
CA ARG A 116 -10.41 -3.43 -3.55
C ARG A 116 -10.80 -4.44 -4.60
N SER A 117 -11.25 -5.59 -4.14
CA SER A 117 -11.91 -6.56 -5.01
C SER A 117 -13.23 -5.99 -5.53
N GLY A 118 -13.55 -6.23 -6.80
CA GLY A 118 -14.84 -5.88 -7.41
C GLY A 118 -14.74 -4.88 -8.55
N LYS A 119 -15.89 -4.35 -8.95
CA LYS A 119 -16.03 -3.49 -10.15
C LYS A 119 -15.46 -2.07 -9.97
N THR A 120 -15.17 -1.66 -8.75
CA THR A 120 -14.61 -0.34 -8.41
C THR A 120 -13.37 -0.52 -7.53
N PRO A 121 -12.25 -0.98 -8.10
CA PRO A 121 -11.05 -1.29 -7.33
C PRO A 121 -10.45 -0.08 -6.61
N VAL A 122 -10.59 1.10 -7.18
CA VAL A 122 -10.15 2.38 -6.59
C VAL A 122 -11.38 3.17 -6.16
N ARG A 123 -11.37 3.68 -4.93
CA ARG A 123 -12.44 4.58 -4.45
C ARG A 123 -12.43 5.87 -5.25
N ASP A 124 -13.64 6.38 -5.48
CA ASP A 124 -13.86 7.72 -6.03
C ASP A 124 -13.07 8.01 -7.31
N LEU A 125 -12.75 6.93 -8.07
CA LEU A 125 -12.01 7.04 -9.31
C LEU A 125 -12.80 7.85 -10.36
N PHE A 126 -14.13 7.72 -10.34
CA PHE A 126 -15.01 8.44 -11.24
C PHE A 126 -15.90 9.42 -10.47
N PRO A 127 -16.22 10.57 -11.04
CA PRO A 127 -17.13 11.52 -10.42
C PRO A 127 -18.53 10.91 -10.25
N ALA A 128 -19.19 11.21 -9.12
CA ALA A 128 -20.54 10.73 -8.82
C ALA A 128 -21.59 11.30 -9.78
N ILE A 129 -21.30 12.44 -10.42
CA ILE A 129 -22.16 13.11 -11.40
C ILE A 129 -21.36 13.23 -12.69
N GLU A 130 -21.97 12.79 -13.79
CA GLU A 130 -21.36 12.90 -15.12
C GLU A 130 -21.08 14.37 -15.45
N GLN A 131 -19.84 14.65 -15.79
CA GLN A 131 -19.37 15.99 -16.11
C GLN A 131 -19.46 16.24 -17.63
N PRO A 132 -19.69 17.49 -18.06
CA PRO A 132 -19.63 17.83 -19.48
C PRO A 132 -18.27 17.45 -20.08
N LYS A 133 -18.27 16.94 -21.30
CA LYS A 133 -17.06 16.49 -21.99
C LYS A 133 -16.01 17.60 -22.03
N GLY A 134 -14.82 17.30 -21.52
CA GLY A 134 -13.70 18.23 -21.47
C GLY A 134 -13.64 19.16 -20.24
N SER A 135 -14.69 19.21 -19.41
CA SER A 135 -14.70 20.04 -18.20
C SER A 135 -13.63 19.62 -17.19
N ASP A 136 -13.40 18.31 -17.04
CA ASP A 136 -12.37 17.77 -16.14
C ASP A 136 -10.96 18.16 -16.57
N ALA A 137 -10.68 18.12 -17.86
CA ALA A 137 -9.39 18.55 -18.40
C ALA A 137 -9.16 20.06 -18.17
N ALA A 138 -10.19 20.87 -18.41
CA ALA A 138 -10.13 22.31 -18.17
C ALA A 138 -9.96 22.65 -16.70
N ALA A 139 -10.66 21.93 -15.81
CA ALA A 139 -10.54 22.10 -14.35
C ALA A 139 -9.13 21.73 -13.87
N ARG A 140 -8.54 20.63 -14.35
CA ARG A 140 -7.18 20.22 -14.01
C ARG A 140 -6.15 21.24 -14.49
N ASP A 141 -6.23 21.72 -15.72
CA ASP A 141 -5.34 22.76 -16.26
C ASP A 141 -5.41 24.05 -15.43
N PHE A 142 -6.64 24.46 -15.06
CA PHE A 142 -6.82 25.62 -14.19
C PHE A 142 -6.19 25.43 -12.82
N LEU A 143 -6.41 24.26 -12.17
CA LEU A 143 -5.81 23.94 -10.87
C LEU A 143 -4.29 23.88 -10.94
N GLN A 144 -3.70 23.32 -11.98
CA GLN A 144 -2.25 23.33 -12.17
C GLN A 144 -1.68 24.74 -12.27
N LYS A 145 -2.32 25.63 -13.05
CA LYS A 145 -1.92 27.04 -13.15
C LYS A 145 -2.04 27.78 -11.82
N LEU A 146 -3.11 27.50 -11.06
CA LEU A 146 -3.32 28.11 -9.74
C LEU A 146 -2.24 27.64 -8.75
N ASN A 147 -1.96 26.34 -8.73
CA ASN A 147 -0.96 25.73 -7.86
C ASN A 147 0.46 26.23 -8.20
N ALA A 148 0.80 26.35 -9.49
CA ALA A 148 2.09 26.89 -9.92
C ALA A 148 2.28 28.34 -9.43
N ARG A 149 1.26 29.19 -9.60
CA ARG A 149 1.29 30.58 -9.09
C ARG A 149 1.42 30.64 -7.55
N HIS A 150 0.80 29.70 -6.86
CA HIS A 150 0.91 29.63 -5.40
C HIS A 150 2.32 29.19 -4.99
N ALA A 151 2.88 28.17 -5.63
CA ALA A 151 4.25 27.70 -5.38
C ALA A 151 5.29 28.81 -5.60
N ASP A 152 5.16 29.59 -6.69
CA ASP A 152 6.03 30.72 -7.00
C ASP A 152 6.02 31.82 -5.91
N ARG A 153 4.87 32.02 -5.27
CA ARG A 153 4.71 33.03 -4.21
C ARG A 153 5.14 32.54 -2.83
N SER A 154 4.91 31.25 -2.54
CA SER A 154 5.13 30.66 -1.21
C SER A 154 6.54 30.12 -1.03
N GLY A 155 7.34 30.08 -2.10
CA GLY A 155 8.63 29.40 -2.13
C GLY A 155 8.46 27.88 -2.31
N ALA A 156 9.58 27.20 -2.48
CA ALA A 156 9.60 25.75 -2.69
C ALA A 156 9.21 25.01 -1.40
N ASP A 157 7.93 24.67 -1.27
CA ASP A 157 7.41 23.81 -0.22
C ASP A 157 7.33 22.37 -0.73
N ALA A 158 8.15 21.49 -0.12
CA ALA A 158 8.20 20.06 -0.45
C ALA A 158 6.87 19.35 -0.19
N MET A 159 6.11 19.75 0.86
CA MET A 159 4.80 19.20 1.19
C MET A 159 3.75 19.58 0.14
N LEU A 160 3.75 20.84 -0.29
CA LEU A 160 2.87 21.31 -1.36
C LEU A 160 3.17 20.57 -2.67
N SER A 161 4.43 20.45 -3.03
CA SER A 161 4.88 19.74 -4.23
C SER A 161 4.48 18.25 -4.20
N ALA A 162 4.59 17.58 -3.05
CA ALA A 162 4.16 16.20 -2.87
C ALA A 162 2.64 16.06 -3.04
N ARG A 163 1.86 16.99 -2.49
CA ARG A 163 0.41 17.01 -2.63
C ARG A 163 -0.02 17.20 -4.09
N MET A 164 0.62 18.11 -4.81
CA MET A 164 0.38 18.33 -6.24
C MET A 164 0.63 17.04 -7.04
N ARG A 165 1.76 16.36 -6.82
CA ARG A 165 2.06 15.07 -7.46
C ARG A 165 1.04 13.98 -7.14
N SER A 166 0.50 13.94 -5.92
CA SER A 166 -0.56 12.98 -5.55
C SER A 166 -1.85 13.22 -6.36
N TYR A 167 -2.26 14.46 -6.57
CA TYR A 167 -3.40 14.80 -7.41
C TYR A 167 -3.17 14.49 -8.91
N GLU A 168 -1.96 14.75 -9.39
CA GLU A 168 -1.58 14.41 -10.77
C GLU A 168 -1.57 12.90 -11.01
N LEU A 169 -1.09 12.12 -10.04
CA LEU A 169 -1.15 10.66 -10.09
C LEU A 169 -2.61 10.18 -10.13
N ALA A 170 -3.47 10.70 -9.26
CA ALA A 170 -4.89 10.36 -9.25
C ALA A 170 -5.57 10.65 -10.61
N ALA A 171 -5.24 11.79 -11.23
CA ALA A 171 -5.75 12.14 -12.56
C ALA A 171 -5.25 11.17 -13.65
N ARG A 172 -3.98 10.75 -13.60
CA ARG A 172 -3.44 9.75 -14.54
C ARG A 172 -4.07 8.38 -14.34
N MET A 173 -4.31 7.96 -13.09
CA MET A 173 -5.03 6.73 -12.78
C MET A 173 -6.44 6.70 -13.38
N GLN A 174 -7.17 7.83 -13.34
CA GLN A 174 -8.51 7.93 -13.96
C GLN A 174 -8.50 7.66 -15.47
N LEU A 175 -7.39 7.95 -16.14
CA LEU A 175 -7.22 7.71 -17.58
C LEU A 175 -6.75 6.28 -17.90
N SER A 176 -6.01 5.65 -17.01
CA SER A 176 -5.32 4.37 -17.27
C SER A 176 -6.05 3.14 -16.71
N VAL A 177 -6.79 3.29 -15.60
CA VAL A 177 -7.47 2.16 -14.91
C VAL A 177 -8.74 1.64 -15.61
N PRO A 178 -9.49 2.42 -16.42
CA PRO A 178 -10.69 1.90 -17.09
C PRO A 178 -10.47 0.76 -18.09
N GLU A 179 -9.21 0.50 -18.45
CA GLU A 179 -8.85 -0.52 -19.46
C GLU A 179 -8.39 -1.86 -18.82
N VAL A 180 -8.47 -2.01 -17.50
CA VAL A 180 -8.05 -3.21 -16.75
C VAL A 180 -9.29 -3.98 -16.17
#